data_24c0202a2d5ef92c0b7b192ac341171b
#
_entry.id   24c0202a2d5ef92c0b7b192ac341171b
#
_cell.length_a   1.000
_cell.length_b   1.000
_cell.length_c   1.000
_cell.angle_alpha   90.00
_cell.angle_beta   90.00
_cell.angle_gamma   90.00
#
_symmetry.space_group_name_H-M   'P 1'
#
loop_
_entity.id
_entity.type
_entity.pdbx_description
1 polymer ?
#
loop_
_entity_poly.entity_id
_entity_poly.type
_entity_poly.pdbx_seq_one_letter_code
_entity_poly.pdbx_strand_id
1 'polypeptide(L)'
;MAEEYASAMVPVEWSAVAGHEATKERLQTLLREGRVPHALLFSGPRGIGKRMLAAATAAAMLCKSPNDGLACGVCESCRALAAGTHPDFYMVLPEKSGKAARSIKIEQIRELRAEAARRPRLSARRTVLLDDVETMNDAAANALLKTLEEPPGDTVFFLVTGARQSLLPTIVSRCTGVRFAPLNDEAMAQVLTEHGVSEELLKPLIALSEGSAGRALRLFEEDALSLREDAMTTLEHLPQMTPEDVFSLGEQLGAMDRERLSEWLRYFRMLLRDLLAIYGGSGALLNADLEERLFALSGKISERKAFLAAREAAEAARRIETSNAATRLAIESFLLRTGK
;
A
#
# COMPACT_ATOMS: atom_id res chain seq x y z
N MET A 1 -12.61 5.69 -10.84
CA MET A 1 -11.40 5.07 -10.25
C MET A 1 -10.09 5.36 -10.99
N ALA A 2 -10.00 5.44 -12.33
CA ALA A 2 -8.81 6.00 -13.00
C ALA A 2 -8.73 7.53 -12.85
N GLU A 3 -9.87 8.20 -12.76
CA GLU A 3 -10.00 9.63 -12.44
C GLU A 3 -9.69 9.96 -10.98
N GLU A 4 -9.92 9.07 -10.03
CA GLU A 4 -9.56 9.22 -8.61
C GLU A 4 -8.04 9.29 -8.37
N TYR A 5 -7.24 8.57 -9.16
CA TYR A 5 -5.77 8.63 -9.05
C TYR A 5 -5.17 9.85 -9.79
N ALA A 6 -5.84 10.36 -10.81
CA ALA A 6 -5.40 11.55 -11.54
C ALA A 6 -5.74 12.85 -10.79
N SER A 7 -6.78 12.84 -9.93
CA SER A 7 -7.18 13.98 -9.10
C SER A 7 -6.51 14.05 -7.74
N ALA A 8 -5.64 13.08 -7.39
CA ALA A 8 -4.86 13.16 -6.16
C ALA A 8 -3.94 14.38 -6.25
N MET A 9 -4.32 15.45 -5.58
CA MET A 9 -3.51 16.66 -5.43
C MET A 9 -2.08 16.26 -5.11
N VAL A 10 -1.16 16.68 -5.96
CA VAL A 10 0.27 16.44 -5.73
C VAL A 10 0.66 17.26 -4.51
N PRO A 11 1.05 16.64 -3.38
CA PRO A 11 1.45 17.41 -2.22
C PRO A 11 2.66 18.26 -2.58
N VAL A 12 2.54 19.56 -2.39
CA VAL A 12 3.63 20.52 -2.64
C VAL A 12 4.49 20.65 -1.39
N GLU A 13 3.88 20.46 -0.23
CA GLU A 13 4.53 20.64 1.06
C GLU A 13 4.92 19.31 1.72
N TRP A 14 6.08 19.28 2.33
CA TRP A 14 6.57 18.12 3.07
C TRP A 14 5.82 17.87 4.38
N SER A 15 5.20 18.90 4.94
CA SER A 15 4.30 18.80 6.10
C SER A 15 3.12 17.85 5.88
N ALA A 16 2.68 17.69 4.63
CA ALA A 16 1.65 16.73 4.26
C ALA A 16 2.10 15.26 4.34
N VAL A 17 3.37 14.99 4.59
CA VAL A 17 3.92 13.64 4.69
C VAL A 17 4.33 13.38 6.14
N ALA A 18 3.56 12.58 6.86
CA ALA A 18 3.88 12.22 8.24
C ALA A 18 5.10 11.28 8.33
N GLY A 19 5.91 11.44 9.36
CA GLY A 19 7.08 10.62 9.62
C GLY A 19 8.21 10.79 8.61
N HIS A 20 9.12 9.80 8.57
CA HIS A 20 10.28 9.75 7.67
C HIS A 20 11.29 10.90 7.84
N GLU A 21 11.44 11.45 9.05
CA GLU A 21 12.22 12.67 9.30
C GLU A 21 13.66 12.54 8.82
N ALA A 22 14.35 11.45 9.13
CA ALA A 22 15.74 11.24 8.64
C ALA A 22 15.84 11.19 7.10
N THR A 23 14.81 10.67 6.43
CA THR A 23 14.75 10.66 4.96
C THR A 23 14.49 12.05 4.41
N LYS A 24 13.59 12.80 5.03
CA LYS A 24 13.31 14.20 4.68
C LYS A 24 14.57 15.07 4.84
N GLU A 25 15.24 15.01 5.98
CA GLU A 25 16.49 15.76 6.23
C GLU A 25 17.56 15.49 5.17
N ARG A 26 17.76 14.21 4.81
CA ARG A 26 18.70 13.82 3.77
C ARG A 26 18.32 14.39 2.40
N LEU A 27 17.04 14.28 2.01
CA LEU A 27 16.57 14.84 0.73
C LEU A 27 16.66 16.36 0.72
N GLN A 28 16.32 17.03 1.82
CA GLN A 28 16.43 18.47 1.96
C GLN A 28 17.87 18.95 1.81
N THR A 29 18.83 18.24 2.39
CA THR A 29 20.24 18.52 2.21
C THR A 29 20.65 18.45 0.74
N LEU A 30 20.25 17.40 0.02
CA LEU A 30 20.52 17.26 -1.42
C LEU A 30 19.90 18.40 -2.24
N LEU A 31 18.69 18.84 -1.87
CA LEU A 31 18.00 19.97 -2.52
C LEU A 31 18.72 21.31 -2.28
N ARG A 32 19.13 21.59 -1.04
CA ARG A 32 19.90 22.79 -0.68
C ARG A 32 21.23 22.87 -1.42
N GLU A 33 21.92 21.75 -1.54
CA GLU A 33 23.22 21.66 -2.20
C GLU A 33 23.14 21.62 -3.72
N GLY A 34 21.93 21.48 -4.30
CA GLY A 34 21.73 21.29 -5.73
C GLY A 34 22.30 19.97 -6.26
N ARG A 35 22.50 18.98 -5.40
CA ARG A 35 23.14 17.68 -5.70
C ARG A 35 22.15 16.52 -5.83
N VAL A 36 20.92 16.80 -6.25
CA VAL A 36 19.92 15.76 -6.44
C VAL A 36 20.34 14.90 -7.63
N PRO A 37 20.51 13.56 -7.46
CA PRO A 37 20.85 12.65 -8.55
C PRO A 37 19.76 12.66 -9.64
N HIS A 38 20.16 12.33 -10.87
CA HIS A 38 19.23 12.26 -12.02
C HIS A 38 18.13 11.21 -11.85
N ALA A 39 18.34 10.17 -11.03
CA ALA A 39 17.35 9.15 -10.73
C ALA A 39 17.40 8.73 -9.25
N LEU A 40 16.26 8.79 -8.59
CA LEU A 40 16.03 8.39 -7.21
C LEU A 40 15.05 7.22 -7.16
N LEU A 41 15.37 6.16 -6.42
CA LEU A 41 14.51 5.00 -6.21
C LEU A 41 13.98 4.99 -4.78
N PHE A 42 12.72 5.35 -4.60
CA PHE A 42 11.99 5.34 -3.34
C PHE A 42 11.44 3.93 -3.10
N SER A 43 11.98 3.21 -2.13
CA SER A 43 11.63 1.81 -1.87
C SER A 43 11.22 1.56 -0.43
N GLY A 44 10.19 0.75 -0.21
CA GLY A 44 9.65 0.39 1.10
C GLY A 44 8.20 -0.10 1.00
N PRO A 45 7.54 -0.48 2.09
CA PRO A 45 6.17 -0.97 2.08
C PRO A 45 5.20 -0.04 1.35
N ARG A 46 4.10 -0.59 0.83
CA ARG A 46 3.05 0.22 0.17
C ARG A 46 2.30 1.07 1.21
N GLY A 47 1.79 2.23 0.79
CA GLY A 47 0.92 3.07 1.61
C GLY A 47 1.60 3.84 2.76
N ILE A 48 2.94 3.99 2.75
CA ILE A 48 3.70 4.70 3.80
C ILE A 48 4.11 6.13 3.40
N GLY A 49 3.54 6.71 2.32
CA GLY A 49 3.83 8.10 1.90
C GLY A 49 4.97 8.27 0.88
N LYS A 50 5.58 7.19 0.32
CA LYS A 50 6.68 7.28 -0.65
C LYS A 50 6.38 8.20 -1.84
N ARG A 51 5.22 7.98 -2.50
CA ARG A 51 4.79 8.80 -3.64
C ARG A 51 4.59 10.25 -3.25
N MET A 52 4.00 10.51 -2.09
CA MET A 52 3.78 11.86 -1.59
C MET A 52 5.11 12.60 -1.38
N LEU A 53 6.10 11.97 -0.73
CA LEU A 53 7.40 12.59 -0.51
C LEU A 53 8.19 12.75 -1.82
N ALA A 54 8.07 11.81 -2.77
CA ALA A 54 8.66 11.95 -4.10
C ALA A 54 8.07 13.15 -4.86
N ALA A 55 6.74 13.30 -4.82
CA ALA A 55 6.04 14.41 -5.44
C ALA A 55 6.39 15.77 -4.79
N ALA A 56 6.44 15.84 -3.46
CA ALA A 56 6.84 17.03 -2.73
C ALA A 56 8.33 17.38 -2.96
N THR A 57 9.20 16.38 -3.15
CA THR A 57 10.61 16.61 -3.53
C THR A 57 10.70 17.14 -4.97
N ALA A 58 9.90 16.60 -5.89
CA ALA A 58 9.80 17.13 -7.26
C ALA A 58 9.28 18.58 -7.26
N ALA A 59 8.29 18.89 -6.41
CA ALA A 59 7.77 20.25 -6.24
C ALA A 59 8.86 21.25 -5.79
N ALA A 60 9.72 20.85 -4.85
CA ALA A 60 10.85 21.65 -4.41
C ALA A 60 11.83 21.96 -5.56
N MET A 61 12.10 20.96 -6.42
CA MET A 61 12.99 21.13 -7.58
C MET A 61 12.39 22.01 -8.69
N LEU A 62 11.08 22.04 -8.82
CA LEU A 62 10.36 22.84 -9.83
C LEU A 62 10.00 24.23 -9.31
N CYS A 63 10.12 24.47 -8.01
CA CYS A 63 9.77 25.74 -7.38
C CYS A 63 10.66 26.89 -7.89
N LYS A 64 10.04 28.04 -8.24
CA LYS A 64 10.77 29.24 -8.69
C LYS A 64 11.49 29.98 -7.56
N SER A 65 11.05 29.80 -6.31
CA SER A 65 11.57 30.48 -5.14
C SER A 65 11.59 29.51 -3.95
N PRO A 66 12.43 28.46 -4.00
CA PRO A 66 12.50 27.49 -2.91
C PRO A 66 13.02 28.16 -1.64
N ASN A 67 12.45 27.82 -0.50
CA ASN A 67 12.90 28.24 0.80
C ASN A 67 13.55 27.06 1.52
N ASP A 68 14.81 27.21 1.88
CA ASP A 68 15.57 26.16 2.57
C ASP A 68 15.56 24.79 1.86
N GLY A 69 15.57 24.81 0.54
CA GLY A 69 15.48 23.60 -0.30
C GLY A 69 14.08 23.03 -0.46
N LEU A 70 13.05 23.66 0.13
CA LEU A 70 11.65 23.23 0.04
C LEU A 70 10.83 24.13 -0.89
N ALA A 71 9.73 23.60 -1.42
CA ALA A 71 8.80 24.36 -2.24
C ALA A 71 8.15 25.49 -1.42
N CYS A 72 7.99 26.67 -2.03
CA CYS A 72 7.40 27.82 -1.33
C CYS A 72 5.86 27.76 -1.22
N GLY A 73 5.19 26.84 -1.91
CA GLY A 73 3.73 26.66 -1.90
C GLY A 73 2.93 27.71 -2.72
N VAL A 74 3.49 28.90 -2.97
CA VAL A 74 2.74 30.08 -3.45
C VAL A 74 3.12 30.56 -4.86
N CYS A 75 4.26 30.18 -5.41
CA CYS A 75 4.67 30.60 -6.74
C CYS A 75 3.81 29.93 -7.83
N GLU A 76 3.92 30.42 -9.05
CA GLU A 76 3.17 29.90 -10.21
C GLU A 76 3.40 28.40 -10.41
N SER A 77 4.65 27.92 -10.29
CA SER A 77 5.01 26.52 -10.39
C SER A 77 4.32 25.67 -9.29
N CYS A 78 4.39 26.11 -8.03
CA CYS A 78 3.74 25.40 -6.91
C CYS A 78 2.23 25.33 -7.09
N ARG A 79 1.58 26.42 -7.53
CA ARG A 79 0.14 26.43 -7.81
C ARG A 79 -0.23 25.51 -8.97
N ALA A 80 0.56 25.50 -10.04
CA ALA A 80 0.33 24.59 -11.16
C ALA A 80 0.49 23.11 -10.76
N LEU A 81 1.44 22.79 -9.87
CA LEU A 81 1.60 21.44 -9.30
C LEU A 81 0.40 21.04 -8.44
N ALA A 82 -0.02 21.90 -7.53
CA ALA A 82 -1.19 21.65 -6.67
C ALA A 82 -2.47 21.44 -7.49
N ALA A 83 -2.58 22.15 -8.64
CA ALA A 83 -3.69 21.97 -9.58
C ALA A 83 -3.52 20.77 -10.54
N GLY A 84 -2.42 20.02 -10.47
CA GLY A 84 -2.15 18.89 -11.38
C GLY A 84 -1.88 19.28 -12.85
N THR A 85 -1.54 20.57 -13.10
CA THR A 85 -1.42 21.12 -14.46
C THR A 85 0.00 21.60 -14.82
N HIS A 86 1.00 21.23 -14.01
CA HIS A 86 2.36 21.69 -14.21
C HIS A 86 2.99 21.06 -15.48
N PRO A 87 3.43 21.86 -16.47
CA PRO A 87 3.90 21.34 -17.76
C PRO A 87 5.25 20.60 -17.69
N ASP A 88 6.03 20.82 -16.61
CA ASP A 88 7.34 20.20 -16.43
C ASP A 88 7.35 19.10 -15.36
N PHE A 89 6.16 18.71 -14.86
CA PHE A 89 5.95 17.55 -14.01
C PHE A 89 5.17 16.48 -14.76
N TYR A 90 5.76 15.30 -14.92
CA TYR A 90 5.10 14.18 -15.59
C TYR A 90 4.97 13.00 -14.64
N MET A 91 3.78 12.43 -14.52
CA MET A 91 3.52 11.29 -13.64
C MET A 91 3.04 10.09 -14.45
N VAL A 92 3.67 8.93 -14.22
CA VAL A 92 3.30 7.65 -14.80
C VAL A 92 2.74 6.76 -13.70
N LEU A 93 1.50 6.31 -13.88
CA LEU A 93 0.81 5.39 -12.97
C LEU A 93 0.45 4.10 -13.72
N PRO A 94 0.36 2.95 -13.01
CA PRO A 94 -0.09 1.72 -13.63
C PRO A 94 -1.54 1.83 -14.09
N GLU A 95 -1.80 1.44 -15.32
CA GLU A 95 -3.14 1.43 -15.91
C GLU A 95 -3.78 0.05 -15.83
N LYS A 96 -5.12 0.03 -15.64
CA LYS A 96 -5.92 -1.18 -15.71
C LYS A 96 -6.33 -1.45 -17.16
N SER A 97 -6.06 -2.64 -17.66
CA SER A 97 -6.50 -3.07 -18.99
C SER A 97 -7.54 -4.19 -18.87
N GLY A 98 -8.82 -3.85 -19.00
CA GLY A 98 -9.91 -4.80 -18.84
C GLY A 98 -9.90 -5.48 -17.45
N LYS A 99 -9.87 -6.82 -17.42
CA LYS A 99 -9.82 -7.63 -16.19
C LYS A 99 -8.39 -7.90 -15.69
N ALA A 100 -7.36 -7.46 -16.42
CA ALA A 100 -5.97 -7.70 -16.04
C ALA A 100 -5.55 -6.83 -14.84
N ALA A 101 -4.47 -7.26 -14.15
CA ALA A 101 -3.84 -6.45 -13.13
C ALA A 101 -3.32 -5.13 -13.72
N ARG A 102 -3.25 -4.09 -12.87
CA ARG A 102 -2.66 -2.80 -13.27
C ARG A 102 -1.19 -2.98 -13.65
N SER A 103 -0.77 -2.35 -14.72
CA SER A 103 0.62 -2.40 -15.18
C SER A 103 1.04 -1.12 -15.89
N ILE A 104 2.33 -0.78 -15.81
CA ILE A 104 2.93 0.27 -16.64
C ILE A 104 3.33 -0.36 -17.97
N LYS A 105 2.79 0.19 -19.06
CA LYS A 105 2.99 -0.31 -20.41
C LYS A 105 4.14 0.41 -21.11
N ILE A 106 4.70 -0.23 -22.14
CA ILE A 106 5.79 0.35 -22.94
C ILE A 106 5.39 1.67 -23.62
N GLU A 107 4.12 1.82 -24.00
CA GLU A 107 3.59 3.03 -24.62
C GLU A 107 3.74 4.22 -23.69
N GLN A 108 3.42 4.08 -22.38
CA GLN A 108 3.58 5.12 -21.37
C GLN A 108 5.06 5.53 -21.23
N ILE A 109 6.01 4.57 -21.29
CA ILE A 109 7.44 4.88 -21.25
C ILE A 109 7.92 5.60 -22.53
N ARG A 110 7.35 5.25 -23.69
CA ARG A 110 7.65 5.97 -24.95
C ARG A 110 7.15 7.42 -24.92
N GLU A 111 5.95 7.63 -24.42
CA GLU A 111 5.38 8.97 -24.23
C GLU A 111 6.21 9.79 -23.25
N LEU A 112 6.57 9.19 -22.09
CA LEU A 112 7.46 9.80 -21.11
C LEU A 112 8.77 10.26 -21.76
N ARG A 113 9.42 9.41 -22.59
CA ARG A 113 10.66 9.78 -23.29
C ARG A 113 10.47 10.96 -24.23
N ALA A 114 9.38 10.98 -24.98
CA ALA A 114 9.05 12.09 -25.88
C ALA A 114 8.82 13.39 -25.12
N GLU A 115 8.13 13.34 -23.97
CA GLU A 115 7.92 14.50 -23.13
C GLU A 115 9.22 14.94 -22.42
N ALA A 116 10.01 14.01 -21.91
CA ALA A 116 11.28 14.30 -21.26
C ALA A 116 12.32 14.95 -22.20
N ALA A 117 12.25 14.66 -23.50
CA ALA A 117 13.13 15.27 -24.51
C ALA A 117 12.79 16.74 -24.86
N ARG A 118 11.60 17.21 -24.45
CA ARG A 118 11.22 18.62 -24.68
C ARG A 118 11.87 19.54 -23.67
N ARG A 119 12.13 20.80 -24.06
CA ARG A 119 12.63 21.82 -23.13
C ARG A 119 11.58 22.12 -22.05
N PRO A 120 12.00 22.33 -20.79
CA PRO A 120 11.10 22.82 -19.74
C PRO A 120 10.42 24.12 -20.15
N ARG A 121 9.16 24.32 -19.70
CA ARG A 121 8.34 25.49 -20.09
C ARG A 121 8.16 26.49 -18.97
N LEU A 122 8.04 26.03 -17.74
CA LEU A 122 7.72 26.85 -16.58
C LEU A 122 8.87 26.89 -15.57
N SER A 123 9.57 25.79 -15.40
CA SER A 123 10.66 25.61 -14.43
C SER A 123 12.01 25.45 -15.13
N ALA A 124 13.13 25.50 -14.37
CA ALA A 124 14.48 25.34 -14.91
C ALA A 124 14.77 23.92 -15.41
N ARG A 125 14.05 22.93 -14.89
CA ARG A 125 14.22 21.50 -15.18
C ARG A 125 12.89 20.78 -15.25
N ARG A 126 12.92 19.51 -15.61
CA ARG A 126 11.76 18.63 -15.64
C ARG A 126 11.88 17.55 -14.57
N THR A 127 10.76 17.13 -14.00
CA THR A 127 10.70 16.00 -13.08
C THR A 127 9.69 14.96 -13.56
N VAL A 128 10.05 13.70 -13.43
CA VAL A 128 9.23 12.55 -13.80
C VAL A 128 9.06 11.65 -12.60
N LEU A 129 7.83 11.35 -12.22
CA LEU A 129 7.49 10.41 -11.17
C LEU A 129 6.85 9.16 -11.79
N LEU A 130 7.45 7.99 -11.55
CA LEU A 130 6.89 6.70 -11.90
C LEU A 130 6.51 5.97 -10.61
N ASP A 131 5.22 5.69 -10.42
CA ASP A 131 4.74 4.96 -9.23
C ASP A 131 4.53 3.48 -9.54
N ASP A 132 4.65 2.63 -8.51
CA ASP A 132 4.55 1.17 -8.60
C ASP A 132 5.36 0.58 -9.78
N VAL A 133 6.63 0.99 -9.91
CA VAL A 133 7.49 0.60 -11.05
C VAL A 133 7.72 -0.91 -11.14
N GLU A 134 7.47 -1.69 -10.09
CA GLU A 134 7.45 -3.14 -10.12
C GLU A 134 6.34 -3.73 -11.00
N THR A 135 5.36 -2.92 -11.40
CA THR A 135 4.27 -3.34 -12.29
C THR A 135 4.61 -3.21 -13.77
N MET A 136 5.80 -2.70 -14.10
CA MET A 136 6.27 -2.66 -15.49
C MET A 136 6.40 -4.07 -16.07
N ASN A 137 5.94 -4.24 -17.31
CA ASN A 137 6.32 -5.43 -18.07
C ASN A 137 7.79 -5.30 -18.56
N ASP A 138 8.38 -6.42 -19.00
CA ASP A 138 9.79 -6.47 -19.45
C ASP A 138 10.11 -5.45 -20.54
N ALA A 139 9.16 -5.22 -21.45
CA ALA A 139 9.34 -4.27 -22.55
C ALA A 139 9.39 -2.82 -22.05
N ALA A 140 8.54 -2.45 -21.08
CA ALA A 140 8.54 -1.14 -20.43
C ALA A 140 9.83 -0.95 -19.61
N ALA A 141 10.22 -1.94 -18.81
CA ALA A 141 11.42 -1.91 -18.00
C ALA A 141 12.69 -1.70 -18.87
N ASN A 142 12.82 -2.45 -19.97
CA ASN A 142 13.94 -2.31 -20.90
C ASN A 142 13.92 -0.95 -21.64
N ALA A 143 12.75 -0.41 -21.95
CA ALA A 143 12.64 0.92 -22.53
C ALA A 143 13.05 2.04 -21.55
N LEU A 144 12.74 1.87 -20.26
CA LEU A 144 13.14 2.81 -19.21
C LEU A 144 14.66 2.82 -18.98
N LEU A 145 15.34 1.66 -19.09
CA LEU A 145 16.79 1.56 -18.92
C LEU A 145 17.55 2.56 -19.81
N LYS A 146 17.18 2.63 -21.10
CA LYS A 146 17.82 3.57 -22.05
C LYS A 146 17.64 5.03 -21.63
N THR A 147 16.52 5.34 -20.98
CA THR A 147 16.23 6.70 -20.50
C THR A 147 16.99 7.04 -19.23
N LEU A 148 17.25 6.06 -18.38
CA LEU A 148 18.05 6.21 -17.17
C LEU A 148 19.56 6.26 -17.45
N GLU A 149 20.01 5.60 -18.52
CA GLU A 149 21.41 5.66 -18.98
C GLU A 149 21.76 7.01 -19.59
N GLU A 150 20.87 7.52 -20.42
CA GLU A 150 21.01 8.79 -21.13
C GLU A 150 19.77 9.65 -20.88
N PRO A 151 19.66 10.26 -19.68
CA PRO A 151 18.51 11.08 -19.34
C PRO A 151 18.42 12.29 -20.28
N PRO A 152 17.27 12.52 -20.91
CA PRO A 152 17.11 13.63 -21.84
C PRO A 152 17.09 14.97 -21.10
N GLY A 153 17.96 15.88 -21.48
CA GLY A 153 18.03 17.22 -20.92
C GLY A 153 18.29 17.27 -19.42
N ASP A 154 17.80 18.29 -18.73
CA ASP A 154 17.85 18.40 -17.27
C ASP A 154 16.55 17.78 -16.66
N THR A 155 16.47 16.46 -16.74
CA THR A 155 15.32 15.69 -16.21
C THR A 155 15.75 14.86 -15.01
N VAL A 156 14.95 14.89 -13.94
CA VAL A 156 15.15 14.06 -12.74
C VAL A 156 13.99 13.06 -12.61
N PHE A 157 14.36 11.79 -12.39
CA PHE A 157 13.43 10.68 -12.29
C PHE A 157 13.23 10.26 -10.83
N PHE A 158 11.98 10.15 -10.41
CA PHE A 158 11.56 9.59 -9.14
C PHE A 158 10.84 8.27 -9.40
N LEU A 159 11.48 7.15 -9.08
CA LEU A 159 10.91 5.81 -9.18
C LEU A 159 10.41 5.40 -7.80
N VAL A 160 9.16 4.94 -7.71
CA VAL A 160 8.55 4.50 -6.45
C VAL A 160 8.19 3.03 -6.56
N THR A 161 8.58 2.23 -5.57
CA THR A 161 8.30 0.79 -5.55
C THR A 161 7.92 0.28 -4.15
N GLY A 162 6.97 -0.67 -4.12
CA GLY A 162 6.67 -1.49 -2.94
C GLY A 162 7.53 -2.75 -2.85
N ALA A 163 8.15 -3.17 -3.96
CA ALA A 163 8.85 -4.45 -4.09
C ALA A 163 10.18 -4.29 -4.85
N ARG A 164 11.17 -3.69 -4.19
CA ARG A 164 12.51 -3.44 -4.79
C ARG A 164 13.15 -4.71 -5.39
N GLN A 165 12.94 -5.86 -4.76
CA GLN A 165 13.47 -7.16 -5.20
C GLN A 165 12.89 -7.64 -6.53
N SER A 166 11.75 -7.12 -6.95
CA SER A 166 11.09 -7.45 -8.21
C SER A 166 11.60 -6.62 -9.40
N LEU A 167 12.41 -5.59 -9.12
CA LEU A 167 12.97 -4.73 -10.16
C LEU A 167 14.22 -5.36 -10.80
N LEU A 168 14.43 -5.07 -12.08
CA LEU A 168 15.66 -5.46 -12.76
C LEU A 168 16.89 -4.86 -12.05
N PRO A 169 17.94 -5.65 -11.75
CA PRO A 169 19.16 -5.14 -11.11
C PRO A 169 19.79 -3.97 -11.87
N THR A 170 19.60 -3.94 -13.19
CA THR A 170 20.06 -2.87 -14.08
C THR A 170 19.35 -1.53 -13.86
N ILE A 171 18.08 -1.52 -13.48
CA ILE A 171 17.35 -0.30 -13.05
C ILE A 171 17.88 0.15 -11.69
N VAL A 172 17.98 -0.80 -10.75
CA VAL A 172 18.41 -0.51 -9.37
C VAL A 172 19.83 0.10 -9.33
N SER A 173 20.74 -0.37 -10.18
CA SER A 173 22.14 0.12 -10.23
C SER A 173 22.27 1.55 -10.78
N ARG A 174 21.29 2.03 -11.53
CA ARG A 174 21.26 3.40 -12.12
C ARG A 174 20.53 4.43 -11.28
N CYS A 175 19.94 4.00 -10.16
CA CYS A 175 19.20 4.87 -9.27
C CYS A 175 19.87 5.00 -7.91
N THR A 176 19.86 6.20 -7.36
CA THR A 176 20.22 6.40 -5.96
C THR A 176 19.06 5.96 -5.05
N GLY A 177 19.31 4.97 -4.20
CA GLY A 177 18.27 4.39 -3.34
C GLY A 177 17.90 5.29 -2.17
N VAL A 178 16.60 5.51 -2.00
CA VAL A 178 15.98 6.12 -0.82
C VAL A 178 15.08 5.07 -0.18
N ARG A 179 15.44 4.61 1.01
CA ARG A 179 14.71 3.55 1.72
C ARG A 179 13.74 4.16 2.73
N PHE A 180 12.56 3.58 2.78
CA PHE A 180 11.50 3.94 3.72
C PHE A 180 11.20 2.75 4.63
N ALA A 181 11.14 3.01 5.94
CA ALA A 181 10.64 2.08 6.93
C ALA A 181 9.11 2.26 7.10
N PRO A 182 8.41 1.27 7.67
CA PRO A 182 7.05 1.48 8.18
C PRO A 182 6.97 2.72 9.07
N LEU A 183 5.82 3.38 9.08
CA LEU A 183 5.56 4.50 9.99
C LEU A 183 5.49 3.99 11.43
N ASN A 184 5.94 4.80 12.37
CA ASN A 184 5.72 4.55 13.80
C ASN A 184 4.27 4.89 14.20
N ASP A 185 3.86 4.48 15.38
CA ASP A 185 2.49 4.63 15.87
C ASP A 185 2.07 6.10 15.98
N GLU A 186 2.99 7.01 16.32
CA GLU A 186 2.71 8.45 16.41
C GLU A 186 2.38 9.04 15.03
N ALA A 187 3.19 8.76 14.02
CA ALA A 187 2.94 9.21 12.65
C ALA A 187 1.67 8.58 12.07
N MET A 188 1.39 7.31 12.43
CA MET A 188 0.16 6.63 12.06
C MET A 188 -1.06 7.31 12.70
N ALA A 189 -1.03 7.58 14.01
CA ALA A 189 -2.11 8.25 14.71
C ALA A 189 -2.37 9.64 14.15
N GLN A 190 -1.31 10.41 13.85
CA GLN A 190 -1.44 11.72 13.22
C GLN A 190 -2.22 11.62 11.90
N VAL A 191 -1.79 10.77 10.96
CA VAL A 191 -2.46 10.62 9.65
C VAL A 191 -3.91 10.21 9.82
N LEU A 192 -4.19 9.23 10.67
CA LEU A 192 -5.55 8.73 10.87
C LEU A 192 -6.47 9.79 11.47
N THR A 193 -5.98 10.56 12.45
CA THR A 193 -6.74 11.66 13.06
C THR A 193 -7.02 12.78 12.06
N GLU A 194 -6.05 13.16 11.21
CA GLU A 194 -6.24 14.13 10.14
C GLU A 194 -7.30 13.70 9.12
N HIS A 195 -7.52 12.36 8.97
CA HIS A 195 -8.56 11.78 8.12
C HIS A 195 -9.88 11.47 8.86
N GLY A 196 -10.06 11.98 10.08
CA GLY A 196 -11.31 11.87 10.81
C GLY A 196 -11.57 10.54 11.52
N VAL A 197 -10.54 9.71 11.69
CA VAL A 197 -10.64 8.46 12.46
C VAL A 197 -10.78 8.78 13.94
N SER A 198 -11.79 8.23 14.61
CA SER A 198 -11.99 8.41 16.05
C SER A 198 -10.89 7.74 16.88
N GLU A 199 -10.64 8.27 18.08
CA GLU A 199 -9.58 7.80 18.97
C GLU A 199 -9.70 6.30 19.32
N GLU A 200 -10.92 5.81 19.45
CA GLU A 200 -11.21 4.40 19.74
C GLU A 200 -10.76 3.45 18.65
N LEU A 201 -10.76 3.90 17.37
CA LEU A 201 -10.38 3.10 16.21
C LEU A 201 -8.88 3.20 15.88
N LEU A 202 -8.13 4.14 16.49
CA LEU A 202 -6.71 4.32 16.19
C LEU A 202 -5.89 3.06 16.48
N LYS A 203 -6.01 2.53 17.70
CA LYS A 203 -5.22 1.37 18.14
C LYS A 203 -5.41 0.15 17.24
N PRO A 204 -6.65 -0.33 16.97
CA PRO A 204 -6.85 -1.48 16.09
C PRO A 204 -6.39 -1.22 14.65
N LEU A 205 -6.61 -0.03 14.10
CA LEU A 205 -6.17 0.28 12.74
C LEU A 205 -4.64 0.35 12.63
N ILE A 206 -3.94 0.94 13.60
CA ILE A 206 -2.48 0.99 13.64
C ILE A 206 -1.90 -0.43 13.71
N ALA A 207 -2.40 -1.26 14.62
CA ALA A 207 -1.94 -2.63 14.77
C ALA A 207 -2.12 -3.48 13.49
N LEU A 208 -3.28 -3.37 12.83
CA LEU A 208 -3.62 -4.13 11.62
C LEU A 208 -2.90 -3.65 10.36
N SER A 209 -2.42 -2.41 10.36
CA SER A 209 -1.84 -1.79 9.17
C SER A 209 -0.32 -1.94 9.04
N GLU A 210 0.36 -2.45 10.07
CA GLU A 210 1.82 -2.70 10.05
C GLU A 210 2.64 -1.47 9.63
N GLY A 211 2.24 -0.27 10.13
CA GLY A 211 2.89 0.99 9.81
C GLY A 211 2.61 1.54 8.41
N SER A 212 1.53 1.08 7.76
CA SER A 212 1.07 1.58 6.47
C SER A 212 -0.19 2.44 6.62
N ALA A 213 -0.05 3.77 6.60
CA ALA A 213 -1.19 4.70 6.70
C ALA A 213 -2.22 4.47 5.58
N GLY A 214 -1.76 4.25 4.35
CA GLY A 214 -2.67 3.98 3.24
C GLY A 214 -3.44 2.65 3.39
N ARG A 215 -2.87 1.66 4.10
CA ARG A 215 -3.60 0.44 4.46
C ARG A 215 -4.62 0.72 5.58
N ALA A 216 -4.23 1.46 6.61
CA ALA A 216 -5.11 1.82 7.70
C ALA A 216 -6.34 2.61 7.22
N LEU A 217 -6.15 3.59 6.34
CA LEU A 217 -7.23 4.37 5.74
C LEU A 217 -8.18 3.49 4.92
N ARG A 218 -7.65 2.58 4.10
CA ARG A 218 -8.50 1.62 3.37
C ARG A 218 -9.30 0.72 4.32
N LEU A 219 -8.66 0.21 5.38
CA LEU A 219 -9.35 -0.59 6.38
C LEU A 219 -10.50 0.18 7.05
N PHE A 220 -10.32 1.47 7.26
CA PHE A 220 -11.34 2.37 7.79
C PHE A 220 -12.47 2.64 6.78
N GLU A 221 -12.13 2.98 5.53
CA GLU A 221 -13.10 3.27 4.46
C GLU A 221 -13.94 2.04 4.06
N GLU A 222 -13.35 0.84 4.06
CA GLU A 222 -13.98 -0.42 3.67
C GLU A 222 -14.76 -1.09 4.82
N ASP A 223 -14.89 -0.42 5.97
CA ASP A 223 -15.50 -0.99 7.18
C ASP A 223 -14.89 -2.36 7.56
N ALA A 224 -13.59 -2.46 7.40
CA ALA A 224 -12.87 -3.70 7.59
C ALA A 224 -12.85 -4.18 9.06
N LEU A 225 -13.09 -3.27 10.01
CA LEU A 225 -13.25 -3.63 11.42
C LEU A 225 -14.55 -4.41 11.67
N SER A 226 -15.64 -4.06 10.98
CA SER A 226 -16.88 -4.86 10.98
C SER A 226 -16.61 -6.26 10.41
N LEU A 227 -15.90 -6.35 9.30
CA LEU A 227 -15.54 -7.64 8.69
C LEU A 227 -14.66 -8.50 9.59
N ARG A 228 -13.74 -7.87 10.34
CA ARG A 228 -12.92 -8.54 11.36
C ARG A 228 -13.77 -9.02 12.54
N GLU A 229 -14.72 -8.21 12.97
CA GLU A 229 -15.65 -8.57 14.05
C GLU A 229 -16.52 -9.76 13.64
N ASP A 230 -17.01 -9.80 12.41
CA ASP A 230 -17.73 -10.95 11.85
C ASP A 230 -16.84 -12.22 11.85
N ALA A 231 -15.56 -12.07 11.51
CA ALA A 231 -14.61 -13.20 11.57
C ALA A 231 -14.37 -13.66 13.01
N MET A 232 -14.25 -12.73 13.98
CA MET A 232 -14.10 -13.05 15.40
C MET A 232 -15.34 -13.76 15.96
N THR A 233 -16.52 -13.24 15.67
CA THR A 233 -17.79 -13.85 16.05
C THR A 233 -17.93 -15.26 15.47
N THR A 234 -17.55 -15.44 14.21
CA THR A 234 -17.52 -16.79 13.58
C THR A 234 -16.56 -17.72 14.32
N LEU A 235 -15.37 -17.24 14.69
CA LEU A 235 -14.38 -18.04 15.42
C LEU A 235 -14.87 -18.44 16.81
N GLU A 236 -15.58 -17.55 17.51
CA GLU A 236 -16.21 -17.83 18.82
C GLU A 236 -17.30 -18.90 18.73
N HIS A 237 -18.07 -18.93 17.64
CA HIS A 237 -19.13 -19.89 17.41
C HIS A 237 -18.62 -21.25 16.87
N LEU A 238 -17.41 -21.28 16.31
CA LEU A 238 -16.84 -22.46 15.65
C LEU A 238 -16.92 -23.78 16.48
N PRO A 239 -16.71 -23.77 17.82
CA PRO A 239 -16.81 -24.99 18.64
C PRO A 239 -18.21 -25.59 18.74
N GLN A 240 -19.25 -24.78 18.54
CA GLN A 240 -20.66 -25.14 18.73
C GLN A 240 -21.45 -25.17 17.42
N MET A 241 -20.77 -24.91 16.28
CA MET A 241 -21.40 -24.74 14.99
C MET A 241 -22.06 -26.02 14.51
N THR A 242 -23.34 -25.95 14.23
CA THR A 242 -24.11 -27.05 13.64
C THR A 242 -23.92 -27.09 12.11
N PRO A 243 -24.24 -28.22 11.44
CA PRO A 243 -24.23 -28.26 9.98
C PRO A 243 -25.13 -27.18 9.34
N GLU A 244 -26.26 -26.84 9.96
CA GLU A 244 -27.15 -25.77 9.49
C GLU A 244 -26.47 -24.39 9.55
N ASP A 245 -25.74 -24.10 10.64
CA ASP A 245 -24.96 -22.87 10.78
C ASP A 245 -23.88 -22.79 9.71
N VAL A 246 -23.21 -23.90 9.40
CA VAL A 246 -22.18 -23.96 8.35
C VAL A 246 -22.77 -23.61 6.98
N PHE A 247 -23.94 -24.15 6.63
CA PHE A 247 -24.58 -23.84 5.34
C PHE A 247 -25.07 -22.39 5.27
N SER A 248 -25.65 -21.89 6.36
CA SER A 248 -26.09 -20.49 6.46
C SER A 248 -24.92 -19.52 6.31
N LEU A 249 -23.82 -19.74 7.04
CA LEU A 249 -22.61 -18.93 6.93
C LEU A 249 -21.95 -19.08 5.55
N GLY A 250 -21.93 -20.30 4.99
CA GLY A 250 -21.42 -20.55 3.64
C GLY A 250 -22.19 -19.77 2.56
N GLU A 251 -23.51 -19.61 2.73
CA GLU A 251 -24.34 -18.80 1.86
C GLU A 251 -24.05 -17.31 2.02
N GLN A 252 -23.96 -16.79 3.26
CA GLN A 252 -23.65 -15.40 3.56
C GLN A 252 -22.26 -15.00 3.01
N LEU A 253 -21.22 -15.76 3.32
CA LEU A 253 -19.86 -15.51 2.85
C LEU A 253 -19.73 -15.73 1.34
N GLY A 254 -20.45 -16.70 0.79
CA GLY A 254 -20.48 -16.98 -0.65
C GLY A 254 -21.16 -15.89 -1.49
N ALA A 255 -22.01 -15.07 -0.87
CA ALA A 255 -22.64 -13.90 -1.51
C ALA A 255 -21.73 -12.66 -1.54
N MET A 256 -20.65 -12.63 -0.77
CA MET A 256 -19.67 -11.55 -0.80
C MET A 256 -18.92 -11.54 -2.14
N ASP A 257 -18.50 -10.34 -2.57
CA ASP A 257 -17.52 -10.24 -3.64
C ASP A 257 -16.18 -10.88 -3.23
N ARG A 258 -15.36 -11.20 -4.23
CA ARG A 258 -14.12 -11.95 -4.02
C ARG A 258 -13.09 -11.20 -3.17
N GLU A 259 -13.02 -9.88 -3.30
CA GLU A 259 -12.10 -9.03 -2.56
C GLU A 259 -12.49 -9.03 -1.06
N ARG A 260 -13.75 -8.78 -0.76
CA ARG A 260 -14.29 -8.75 0.59
C ARG A 260 -14.17 -10.11 1.30
N LEU A 261 -14.43 -11.20 0.60
CA LEU A 261 -14.25 -12.54 1.15
C LEU A 261 -12.78 -12.88 1.42
N SER A 262 -11.87 -12.50 0.53
CA SER A 262 -10.42 -12.69 0.76
C SER A 262 -9.94 -11.92 1.99
N GLU A 263 -10.46 -10.72 2.22
CA GLU A 263 -10.18 -9.93 3.44
C GLU A 263 -10.76 -10.61 4.68
N TRP A 264 -11.99 -11.09 4.65
CA TRP A 264 -12.59 -11.84 5.75
C TRP A 264 -11.74 -13.07 6.13
N LEU A 265 -11.33 -13.88 5.15
CA LEU A 265 -10.46 -15.03 5.37
C LEU A 265 -9.09 -14.62 5.92
N ARG A 266 -8.57 -13.48 5.52
CA ARG A 266 -7.33 -12.93 6.06
C ARG A 266 -7.47 -12.61 7.55
N TYR A 267 -8.54 -11.93 7.97
CA TYR A 267 -8.81 -11.65 9.38
C TYR A 267 -9.01 -12.94 10.17
N PHE A 268 -9.79 -13.86 9.67
CA PHE A 268 -10.02 -15.14 10.34
C PHE A 268 -8.71 -15.91 10.58
N ARG A 269 -7.80 -15.92 9.61
CA ARG A 269 -6.47 -16.52 9.75
C ARG A 269 -5.57 -15.75 10.73
N MET A 270 -5.65 -14.44 10.80
CA MET A 270 -4.91 -13.62 11.77
C MET A 270 -5.38 -13.92 13.20
N LEU A 271 -6.67 -14.04 13.42
CA LEU A 271 -7.25 -14.42 14.71
C LEU A 271 -6.81 -15.83 15.13
N LEU A 272 -6.82 -16.80 14.23
CA LEU A 272 -6.32 -18.15 14.49
C LEU A 272 -4.81 -18.17 14.78
N ARG A 273 -4.01 -17.35 14.10
CA ARG A 273 -2.58 -17.18 14.41
C ARG A 273 -2.39 -16.63 15.81
N ASP A 274 -3.17 -15.63 16.22
CA ASP A 274 -3.08 -15.05 17.55
C ASP A 274 -3.53 -16.07 18.62
N LEU A 275 -4.57 -16.86 18.36
CA LEU A 275 -4.98 -17.96 19.23
C LEU A 275 -3.85 -18.99 19.39
N LEU A 276 -3.16 -19.36 18.33
CA LEU A 276 -1.99 -20.26 18.37
C LEU A 276 -0.81 -19.63 19.11
N ALA A 277 -0.59 -18.31 18.99
CA ALA A 277 0.43 -17.58 19.75
C ALA A 277 0.16 -17.63 21.26
N ILE A 278 -1.10 -17.54 21.69
CA ILE A 278 -1.51 -17.69 23.08
C ILE A 278 -1.14 -19.09 23.62
N TYR A 279 -1.40 -20.17 22.87
CA TYR A 279 -0.98 -21.52 23.28
C TYR A 279 0.54 -21.67 23.37
N GLY A 280 1.28 -21.01 22.49
CA GLY A 280 2.74 -20.97 22.53
C GLY A 280 3.34 -20.06 23.62
N GLY A 281 2.52 -19.41 24.43
CA GLY A 281 2.98 -18.48 25.48
C GLY A 281 3.56 -17.17 24.92
N SER A 282 3.27 -16.83 23.68
CA SER A 282 3.72 -15.57 23.04
C SER A 282 2.75 -14.43 23.37
N GLY A 283 3.25 -13.35 23.97
CA GLY A 283 2.48 -12.11 24.22
C GLY A 283 2.35 -11.18 23.00
N ALA A 284 2.94 -11.52 21.84
CA ALA A 284 2.91 -10.67 20.65
C ALA A 284 1.70 -11.02 19.77
N LEU A 285 0.55 -10.41 20.06
CA LEU A 285 -0.68 -10.56 19.30
C LEU A 285 -0.80 -9.45 18.23
N LEU A 286 -1.30 -9.81 17.03
CA LEU A 286 -1.65 -8.85 15.99
C LEU A 286 -2.95 -8.12 16.33
N ASN A 287 -3.88 -8.80 17.00
CA ASN A 287 -5.17 -8.27 17.44
C ASN A 287 -5.16 -8.09 18.96
N ALA A 288 -4.26 -7.25 19.47
CA ALA A 288 -4.09 -7.03 20.91
C ALA A 288 -5.37 -6.47 21.58
N ASP A 289 -6.21 -5.75 20.84
CA ASP A 289 -7.51 -5.25 21.29
C ASP A 289 -8.55 -6.37 21.50
N LEU A 290 -8.34 -7.57 20.95
CA LEU A 290 -9.17 -8.76 21.11
C LEU A 290 -8.54 -9.81 22.04
N GLU A 291 -7.46 -9.47 22.77
CA GLU A 291 -6.70 -10.40 23.61
C GLU A 291 -7.58 -11.15 24.60
N GLU A 292 -8.44 -10.45 25.34
CA GLU A 292 -9.35 -11.05 26.33
C GLU A 292 -10.29 -12.09 25.71
N ARG A 293 -10.85 -11.78 24.54
CA ARG A 293 -11.75 -12.69 23.81
C ARG A 293 -11.00 -13.91 23.27
N LEU A 294 -9.82 -13.73 22.72
CA LEU A 294 -8.96 -14.81 22.24
C LEU A 294 -8.48 -15.68 23.37
N PHE A 295 -8.17 -15.11 24.52
CA PHE A 295 -7.80 -15.88 25.71
C PHE A 295 -8.97 -16.71 26.25
N ALA A 296 -10.18 -16.13 26.33
CA ALA A 296 -11.39 -16.89 26.69
C ALA A 296 -11.69 -18.02 25.71
N LEU A 297 -11.37 -17.84 24.41
CA LEU A 297 -11.55 -18.83 23.37
C LEU A 297 -10.53 -19.96 23.45
N SER A 298 -9.32 -19.71 23.94
CA SER A 298 -8.30 -20.75 24.15
C SER A 298 -8.74 -21.83 25.14
N GLY A 299 -9.65 -21.53 26.06
CA GLY A 299 -10.29 -22.51 26.92
C GLY A 299 -11.38 -23.38 26.25
N LYS A 300 -11.85 -22.98 25.05
CA LYS A 300 -12.97 -23.65 24.34
C LYS A 300 -12.53 -24.41 23.08
N ILE A 301 -11.46 -23.96 22.42
CA ILE A 301 -10.88 -24.59 21.23
C ILE A 301 -9.54 -25.20 21.64
N SER A 302 -9.26 -26.44 21.30
CA SER A 302 -7.94 -27.02 21.54
C SER A 302 -6.91 -26.48 20.52
N GLU A 303 -5.62 -26.45 20.91
CA GLU A 303 -4.52 -26.06 20.02
C GLU A 303 -4.57 -26.81 18.67
N ARG A 304 -4.81 -28.13 18.73
CA ARG A 304 -4.93 -28.97 17.54
C ARG A 304 -6.06 -28.52 16.61
N LYS A 305 -7.23 -28.15 17.17
CA LYS A 305 -8.36 -27.65 16.39
C LYS A 305 -8.05 -26.26 15.80
N ALA A 306 -7.42 -25.37 16.55
CA ALA A 306 -6.98 -24.05 16.05
C ALA A 306 -5.99 -24.20 14.89
N PHE A 307 -5.03 -25.11 15.00
CA PHE A 307 -4.06 -25.39 13.94
C PHE A 307 -4.75 -25.97 12.68
N LEU A 308 -5.68 -26.91 12.86
CA LEU A 308 -6.46 -27.46 11.75
C LEU A 308 -7.27 -26.36 11.05
N ALA A 309 -7.97 -25.52 11.81
CA ALA A 309 -8.74 -24.40 11.29
C ALA A 309 -7.86 -23.43 10.49
N ALA A 310 -6.66 -23.08 11.00
CA ALA A 310 -5.73 -22.21 10.31
C ALA A 310 -5.27 -22.80 8.96
N ARG A 311 -4.98 -24.11 8.93
CA ARG A 311 -4.59 -24.81 7.70
C ARG A 311 -5.73 -24.85 6.68
N GLU A 312 -6.93 -25.24 7.09
CA GLU A 312 -8.08 -25.33 6.20
C GLU A 312 -8.52 -23.95 5.68
N ALA A 313 -8.45 -22.90 6.52
CA ALA A 313 -8.70 -21.52 6.10
C ALA A 313 -7.68 -21.04 5.05
N ALA A 314 -6.40 -21.39 5.23
CA ALA A 314 -5.35 -21.06 4.26
C ALA A 314 -5.57 -21.77 2.91
N GLU A 315 -6.00 -23.05 2.94
CA GLU A 315 -6.32 -23.80 1.72
C GLU A 315 -7.56 -23.24 1.03
N ALA A 316 -8.61 -22.85 1.79
CA ALA A 316 -9.78 -22.19 1.24
C ALA A 316 -9.44 -20.86 0.55
N ALA A 317 -8.62 -20.02 1.19
CA ALA A 317 -8.14 -18.77 0.61
C ALA A 317 -7.40 -19.01 -0.71
N ARG A 318 -6.47 -19.95 -0.74
CA ARG A 318 -5.72 -20.32 -1.96
C ARG A 318 -6.64 -20.78 -3.09
N ARG A 319 -7.65 -21.63 -2.79
CA ARG A 319 -8.63 -22.10 -3.81
C ARG A 319 -9.45 -20.96 -4.37
N ILE A 320 -9.89 -20.03 -3.53
CA ILE A 320 -10.65 -18.84 -3.95
C ILE A 320 -9.79 -17.93 -4.83
N GLU A 321 -8.50 -17.75 -4.52
CA GLU A 321 -7.59 -16.93 -5.30
C GLU A 321 -7.23 -17.52 -6.67
N THR A 322 -7.01 -18.85 -6.73
CA THR A 322 -6.42 -19.50 -7.92
C THR A 322 -7.44 -20.12 -8.86
N SER A 323 -8.68 -20.35 -8.44
CA SER A 323 -9.67 -21.03 -9.25
C SER A 323 -11.00 -20.28 -9.33
N ASN A 324 -11.74 -20.52 -10.42
CA ASN A 324 -13.16 -20.14 -10.54
C ASN A 324 -14.10 -21.11 -9.81
N ALA A 325 -13.59 -21.88 -8.83
CA ALA A 325 -14.39 -22.80 -8.04
C ALA A 325 -15.51 -22.07 -7.30
N ALA A 326 -16.62 -22.74 -7.10
CA ALA A 326 -17.74 -22.19 -6.35
C ALA A 326 -17.28 -21.80 -4.95
N THR A 327 -17.15 -20.52 -4.71
CA THR A 327 -16.66 -19.87 -3.49
C THR A 327 -17.35 -20.44 -2.26
N ARG A 328 -18.68 -20.59 -2.33
CA ARG A 328 -19.53 -21.21 -1.30
C ARG A 328 -19.03 -22.61 -0.90
N LEU A 329 -18.76 -23.50 -1.86
CA LEU A 329 -18.28 -24.85 -1.57
C LEU A 329 -16.91 -24.88 -0.89
N ALA A 330 -16.02 -23.95 -1.23
CA ALA A 330 -14.71 -23.82 -0.58
C ALA A 330 -14.87 -23.44 0.90
N ILE A 331 -15.78 -22.51 1.22
CA ILE A 331 -16.08 -22.08 2.59
C ILE A 331 -16.80 -23.20 3.38
N GLU A 332 -17.84 -23.79 2.83
CA GLU A 332 -18.55 -24.89 3.49
C GLU A 332 -17.62 -26.08 3.79
N SER A 333 -16.75 -26.45 2.83
CA SER A 333 -15.75 -27.51 3.02
C SER A 333 -14.76 -27.18 4.13
N PHE A 334 -14.28 -25.92 4.20
CA PHE A 334 -13.42 -25.43 5.26
C PHE A 334 -14.10 -25.54 6.64
N LEU A 335 -15.31 -25.01 6.78
CA LEU A 335 -16.05 -24.99 8.05
C LEU A 335 -16.42 -26.39 8.53
N LEU A 336 -16.88 -27.29 7.63
CA LEU A 336 -17.21 -28.69 7.98
C LEU A 336 -16.00 -29.48 8.48
N ARG A 337 -14.80 -29.18 8.01
CA ARG A 337 -13.57 -29.86 8.45
C ARG A 337 -13.05 -29.33 9.79
N THR A 338 -13.42 -28.12 10.16
CA THR A 338 -12.96 -27.46 11.38
C THR A 338 -13.95 -27.58 12.53
N GLY A 339 -15.25 -27.78 12.26
CA GLY A 339 -16.32 -27.93 13.26
C GLY A 339 -16.36 -29.30 13.94
N LYS A 340 -15.67 -30.31 13.41
CA LYS A 340 -15.52 -31.65 14.03
C LYS A 340 -14.28 -31.65 14.91
#